data_970e0ac7605c3a1cf43905b66d909fb2
#
_entry.id   970e0ac7605c3a1cf43905b66d909fb2
#
_cell.length_a   1.000
_cell.length_b   1.000
_cell.length_c   1.000
_cell.angle_alpha   90.00
_cell.angle_beta   90.00
_cell.angle_gamma   90.00
#
_symmetry.space_group_name_H-M   'P 1'
#
loop_
_entity.id
_entity.type
_entity.pdbx_description
1 polymer ?
#
loop_
_entity_poly.entity_id
_entity_poly.type
_entity_poly.pdbx_seq_one_letter_code
_entity_poly.pdbx_strand_id
1 'polypeptide(L)'
;MERISPATTYQETSSRYAATGDARDRFEELVVRDVRARAFMALAARGDYDPRIHGDVGGFEPLTVTEHLELLAAGELLARYYRHPAHAHRALQAGATFEQLAAATGRDEAQARRDYREWAEDEHRLWADCNGEFGIDADEYAAAIARADMAAEQ
;
A
#
# COMPACT_ATOMS: atom_id res chain seq x y z
N MET A 1 -11.41 -28.47 -7.93
CA MET A 1 -10.90 -27.11 -7.82
C MET A 1 -10.08 -27.05 -6.53
N GLU A 2 -8.76 -27.02 -6.68
CA GLU A 2 -7.84 -27.02 -5.55
C GLU A 2 -7.99 -25.68 -4.83
N ARG A 3 -8.38 -25.70 -3.55
CA ARG A 3 -8.47 -24.48 -2.73
C ARG A 3 -7.05 -24.03 -2.47
N ILE A 4 -6.64 -22.93 -3.09
CA ILE A 4 -5.37 -22.27 -2.80
C ILE A 4 -5.42 -21.86 -1.33
N SER A 5 -4.45 -22.33 -0.53
CA SER A 5 -4.30 -21.91 0.86
C SER A 5 -4.16 -20.38 0.94
N PRO A 6 -4.89 -19.70 1.82
CA PRO A 6 -4.76 -18.24 1.95
C PRO A 6 -3.34 -17.83 2.38
N ALA A 7 -2.85 -16.72 1.82
CA ALA A 7 -1.57 -16.13 2.22
C ALA A 7 -1.80 -15.26 3.46
N THR A 8 -1.35 -15.73 4.61
CA THR A 8 -1.61 -15.09 5.92
C THR A 8 -0.48 -14.20 6.41
N THR A 9 0.66 -14.19 5.72
CA THR A 9 1.81 -13.36 6.06
C THR A 9 2.16 -12.43 4.89
N TYR A 10 2.81 -11.30 5.19
CA TYR A 10 3.32 -10.39 4.16
C TYR A 10 4.23 -11.12 3.15
N GLN A 11 5.11 -12.00 3.63
CA GLN A 11 6.04 -12.73 2.77
C GLN A 11 5.34 -13.72 1.84
N GLU A 12 4.34 -14.46 2.33
CA GLU A 12 3.51 -15.34 1.50
C GLU A 12 2.71 -14.53 0.47
N THR A 13 2.14 -13.41 0.88
CA THR A 13 1.38 -12.51 0.01
C THR A 13 2.27 -11.92 -1.07
N SER A 14 3.45 -11.40 -0.72
CA SER A 14 4.42 -10.85 -1.66
C SER A 14 4.93 -11.90 -2.65
N SER A 15 5.15 -13.14 -2.20
CA SER A 15 5.57 -14.25 -3.07
C SER A 15 4.45 -14.73 -4.01
N ARG A 16 3.20 -14.69 -3.55
CA ARG A 16 2.03 -15.15 -4.31
C ARG A 16 1.61 -14.15 -5.37
N TYR A 17 1.61 -12.87 -5.03
CA TYR A 17 1.17 -11.80 -5.91
C TYR A 17 2.39 -11.13 -6.54
N ALA A 18 2.90 -11.74 -7.62
CA ALA A 18 4.02 -11.20 -8.39
C ALA A 18 3.68 -9.85 -9.05
N ALA A 19 2.38 -9.58 -9.28
CA ALA A 19 1.88 -8.33 -9.80
C ALA A 19 0.98 -7.63 -8.78
N THR A 20 1.15 -6.32 -8.62
CA THR A 20 0.33 -5.49 -7.71
C THR A 20 -1.16 -5.55 -8.07
N GLY A 21 -1.49 -5.75 -9.35
CA GLY A 21 -2.86 -5.91 -9.82
C GLY A 21 -3.57 -7.08 -9.15
N ASP A 22 -2.91 -8.24 -9.09
CA ASP A 22 -3.48 -9.45 -8.48
C ASP A 22 -3.75 -9.26 -6.99
N ALA A 23 -2.81 -8.59 -6.27
CA ALA A 23 -2.99 -8.27 -4.86
C ALA A 23 -4.17 -7.32 -4.63
N ARG A 24 -4.35 -6.33 -5.52
CA ARG A 24 -5.47 -5.40 -5.47
C ARG A 24 -6.80 -6.09 -5.71
N ASP A 25 -6.90 -6.92 -6.72
CA ASP A 25 -8.13 -7.63 -7.07
C ASP A 25 -8.57 -8.54 -5.91
N ARG A 26 -7.61 -9.22 -5.28
CA ARG A 26 -7.89 -10.07 -4.11
C ARG A 26 -8.28 -9.24 -2.88
N PHE A 27 -7.61 -8.12 -2.64
CA PHE A 27 -7.95 -7.19 -1.56
C PHE A 27 -9.37 -6.66 -1.73
N GLU A 28 -9.73 -6.18 -2.92
CA GLU A 28 -11.06 -5.66 -3.23
C GLU A 28 -12.15 -6.73 -3.06
N GLU A 29 -11.92 -7.95 -3.52
CA GLU A 29 -12.83 -9.09 -3.33
C GLU A 29 -13.14 -9.32 -1.84
N LEU A 30 -12.10 -9.41 -1.00
CA LEU A 30 -12.25 -9.65 0.42
C LEU A 30 -12.93 -8.48 1.14
N VAL A 31 -12.58 -7.22 0.78
CA VAL A 31 -13.25 -6.02 1.33
C VAL A 31 -14.73 -6.03 0.99
N VAL A 32 -15.09 -6.30 -0.25
CA VAL A 32 -16.49 -6.32 -0.69
C VAL A 32 -17.28 -7.40 0.05
N ARG A 33 -16.71 -8.59 0.22
CA ARG A 33 -17.33 -9.67 1.00
C ARG A 33 -17.54 -9.28 2.46
N ASP A 34 -16.52 -8.71 3.11
CA ASP A 34 -16.61 -8.28 4.50
C ASP A 34 -17.66 -7.19 4.71
N VAL A 35 -17.70 -6.17 3.83
CA VAL A 35 -18.69 -5.11 3.89
C VAL A 35 -20.11 -5.64 3.72
N ARG A 36 -20.32 -6.55 2.76
CA ARG A 36 -21.62 -7.17 2.51
C ARG A 36 -22.06 -8.03 3.70
N ALA A 37 -21.17 -8.87 4.23
CA ALA A 37 -21.47 -9.71 5.39
C ALA A 37 -21.87 -8.87 6.60
N ARG A 38 -21.11 -7.79 6.91
CA ARG A 38 -21.42 -6.88 8.01
C ARG A 38 -22.73 -6.14 7.82
N ALA A 39 -23.00 -5.64 6.61
CA ALA A 39 -24.26 -4.99 6.28
C ALA A 39 -25.45 -5.93 6.46
N PHE A 40 -25.31 -7.16 5.98
CA PHE A 40 -26.32 -8.21 6.15
C PHE A 40 -26.58 -8.54 7.62
N MET A 41 -25.52 -8.76 8.41
CA MET A 41 -25.65 -9.04 9.85
C MET A 41 -26.33 -7.88 10.60
N ALA A 42 -26.04 -6.64 10.21
CA ALA A 42 -26.67 -5.46 10.79
C ALA A 42 -28.17 -5.36 10.45
N LEU A 43 -28.57 -5.71 9.22
CA LEU A 43 -29.99 -5.77 8.80
C LEU A 43 -30.73 -6.90 9.54
N ALA A 44 -30.13 -8.08 9.61
CA ALA A 44 -30.70 -9.24 10.32
C ALA A 44 -30.89 -8.96 11.82
N ALA A 45 -29.89 -8.32 12.45
CA ALA A 45 -29.96 -7.97 13.89
C ALA A 45 -31.07 -6.95 14.20
N ARG A 46 -31.46 -6.11 13.23
CA ARG A 46 -32.56 -5.17 13.37
C ARG A 46 -33.93 -5.74 12.97
N GLY A 47 -33.97 -6.92 12.42
CA GLY A 47 -35.18 -7.51 11.84
C GLY A 47 -35.62 -6.91 10.50
N ASP A 48 -34.74 -6.11 9.88
CA ASP A 48 -35.00 -5.40 8.61
C ASP A 48 -34.62 -6.24 7.38
N TYR A 49 -34.18 -7.48 7.57
CA TYR A 49 -33.80 -8.36 6.48
C TYR A 49 -35.04 -8.94 5.79
N ASP A 50 -35.20 -8.63 4.51
CA ASP A 50 -36.18 -9.25 3.61
C ASP A 50 -35.46 -9.95 2.46
N PRO A 51 -35.54 -11.29 2.35
CA PRO A 51 -34.91 -12.06 1.26
C PRO A 51 -35.34 -11.63 -0.14
N ARG A 52 -36.54 -11.06 -0.28
CA ARG A 52 -37.09 -10.61 -1.56
C ARG A 52 -36.41 -9.33 -2.06
N ILE A 53 -35.91 -8.51 -1.13
CA ILE A 53 -35.28 -7.24 -1.42
C ILE A 53 -33.77 -7.38 -1.42
N HIS A 54 -33.22 -8.15 -0.46
CA HIS A 54 -31.79 -8.23 -0.20
C HIS A 54 -31.11 -9.45 -0.81
N GLY A 55 -31.89 -10.36 -1.44
CA GLY A 55 -31.37 -11.57 -2.06
C GLY A 55 -31.21 -12.73 -1.08
N ASP A 56 -30.77 -13.90 -1.58
CA ASP A 56 -30.56 -15.09 -0.77
C ASP A 56 -29.29 -14.97 0.11
N VAL A 57 -29.41 -15.41 1.34
CA VAL A 57 -28.40 -15.29 2.40
C VAL A 57 -27.13 -16.14 2.14
N GLY A 58 -27.23 -17.12 1.25
CA GLY A 58 -26.17 -18.13 1.02
C GLY A 58 -24.83 -17.61 0.50
N GLY A 59 -24.72 -16.29 0.25
CA GLY A 59 -23.49 -15.64 -0.24
C GLY A 59 -22.84 -14.62 0.71
N PHE A 60 -23.38 -14.46 1.92
CA PHE A 60 -22.92 -13.42 2.86
C PHE A 60 -22.24 -13.99 4.11
N GLU A 61 -21.47 -15.04 3.94
CA GLU A 61 -20.69 -15.59 5.05
C GLU A 61 -19.60 -14.57 5.46
N PRO A 62 -19.49 -14.30 6.78
CA PRO A 62 -18.39 -13.49 7.31
C PRO A 62 -17.05 -14.05 6.89
N LEU A 63 -16.05 -13.18 6.77
CA LEU A 63 -14.69 -13.64 6.54
C LEU A 63 -14.22 -14.49 7.73
N THR A 64 -13.52 -15.56 7.43
CA THR A 64 -12.79 -16.36 8.41
C THR A 64 -11.60 -15.57 8.96
N VAL A 65 -11.05 -15.98 10.09
CA VAL A 65 -9.81 -15.39 10.64
C VAL A 65 -8.69 -15.41 9.61
N THR A 66 -8.56 -16.49 8.86
CA THR A 66 -7.54 -16.66 7.84
C THR A 66 -7.73 -15.66 6.68
N GLU A 67 -8.95 -15.43 6.24
CA GLU A 67 -9.27 -14.44 5.20
C GLU A 67 -9.07 -13.00 5.69
N HIS A 68 -9.33 -12.72 6.97
CA HIS A 68 -8.98 -11.41 7.55
C HIS A 68 -7.46 -11.19 7.59
N LEU A 69 -6.67 -12.22 7.90
CA LEU A 69 -5.21 -12.12 7.86
C LEU A 69 -4.70 -11.94 6.42
N GLU A 70 -5.30 -12.63 5.46
CA GLU A 70 -4.99 -12.44 4.03
C GLU A 70 -5.31 -11.01 3.57
N LEU A 71 -6.47 -10.48 3.95
CA LEU A 71 -6.88 -9.10 3.67
C LEU A 71 -5.88 -8.09 4.26
N LEU A 72 -5.47 -8.29 5.51
CA LEU A 72 -4.48 -7.44 6.17
C LEU A 72 -3.14 -7.48 5.45
N ALA A 73 -2.64 -8.67 5.10
CA ALA A 73 -1.35 -8.85 4.42
C ALA A 73 -1.36 -8.26 2.99
N ALA A 74 -2.47 -8.42 2.26
CA ALA A 74 -2.65 -7.78 0.94
C ALA A 74 -2.71 -6.26 1.07
N GLY A 75 -3.40 -5.73 2.07
CA GLY A 75 -3.46 -4.30 2.36
C GLY A 75 -2.09 -3.71 2.68
N GLU A 76 -1.25 -4.42 3.46
CA GLU A 76 0.12 -4.02 3.74
C GLU A 76 1.01 -4.01 2.49
N LEU A 77 0.89 -5.02 1.64
CA LEU A 77 1.61 -5.07 0.37
C LEU A 77 1.25 -3.88 -0.52
N LEU A 78 -0.04 -3.59 -0.66
CA LEU A 78 -0.53 -2.45 -1.44
C LEU A 78 -0.09 -1.11 -0.84
N ALA A 79 -0.17 -0.96 0.49
CA ALA A 79 0.28 0.24 1.17
C ALA A 79 1.76 0.53 0.92
N ARG A 80 2.60 -0.50 0.99
CA ARG A 80 4.04 -0.38 0.68
C ARG A 80 4.27 -0.02 -0.79
N TYR A 81 3.54 -0.65 -1.71
CA TYR A 81 3.65 -0.36 -3.13
C TYR A 81 3.24 1.07 -3.46
N TYR A 82 2.05 1.51 -3.00
CA TYR A 82 1.54 2.84 -3.31
C TYR A 82 2.22 3.97 -2.53
N ARG A 83 2.82 3.66 -1.39
CA ARG A 83 3.66 4.59 -0.63
C ARG A 83 5.13 4.53 -1.03
N HIS A 84 5.46 3.91 -2.17
CA HIS A 84 6.84 3.78 -2.58
C HIS A 84 7.48 5.16 -2.73
N PRO A 85 8.54 5.47 -1.97
CA PRO A 85 9.11 6.83 -1.90
C PRO A 85 9.68 7.31 -3.24
N ALA A 86 9.92 6.43 -4.21
CA ALA A 86 10.27 6.81 -5.58
C ALA A 86 9.24 7.75 -6.24
N HIS A 87 7.95 7.72 -5.82
CA HIS A 87 6.97 8.68 -6.29
C HIS A 87 7.26 10.10 -5.79
N ALA A 88 7.76 10.25 -4.56
CA ALA A 88 8.23 11.52 -4.03
C ALA A 88 9.43 12.04 -4.82
N HIS A 89 10.39 11.18 -5.13
CA HIS A 89 11.56 11.53 -5.94
C HIS A 89 11.16 12.03 -7.34
N ARG A 90 10.29 11.31 -8.02
CA ARG A 90 9.78 11.73 -9.34
C ARG A 90 9.02 13.04 -9.30
N ALA A 91 8.21 13.27 -8.26
CA ALA A 91 7.50 14.53 -8.07
C ALA A 91 8.49 15.70 -7.88
N LEU A 92 9.52 15.53 -7.05
CA LEU A 92 10.58 16.53 -6.84
C LEU A 92 11.39 16.78 -8.13
N GLN A 93 11.69 15.74 -8.89
CA GLN A 93 12.33 15.89 -10.22
C GLN A 93 11.44 16.66 -11.19
N ALA A 94 10.11 16.49 -11.11
CA ALA A 94 9.15 17.23 -11.91
C ALA A 94 8.89 18.66 -11.41
N GLY A 95 9.57 19.11 -10.34
CA GLY A 95 9.49 20.46 -9.80
C GLY A 95 8.55 20.66 -8.61
N ALA A 96 8.05 19.58 -7.99
CA ALA A 96 7.29 19.71 -6.75
C ALA A 96 8.20 20.20 -5.60
N THR A 97 7.58 20.86 -4.60
CA THR A 97 8.24 21.27 -3.36
C THR A 97 8.00 20.27 -2.24
N PHE A 98 8.81 20.30 -1.18
CA PHE A 98 8.56 19.48 0.01
C PHE A 98 7.28 19.88 0.74
N GLU A 99 6.86 21.15 0.70
CA GLU A 99 5.55 21.57 1.18
C GLU A 99 4.41 20.85 0.45
N GLN A 100 4.50 20.76 -0.88
CA GLN A 100 3.52 20.03 -1.69
C GLN A 100 3.53 18.54 -1.40
N LEU A 101 4.70 17.93 -1.21
CA LEU A 101 4.81 16.53 -0.81
C LEU A 101 4.20 16.28 0.57
N ALA A 102 4.47 17.16 1.53
CA ALA A 102 3.91 17.10 2.87
C ALA A 102 2.38 17.14 2.83
N ALA A 103 1.81 18.11 2.08
CA ALA A 103 0.37 18.22 1.88
C ALA A 103 -0.23 16.96 1.22
N ALA A 104 0.41 16.42 0.18
CA ALA A 104 -0.06 15.23 -0.55
C ALA A 104 -0.02 13.95 0.31
N THR A 105 0.89 13.87 1.28
CA THR A 105 1.07 12.67 2.12
C THR A 105 0.45 12.79 3.52
N GLY A 106 -0.12 13.97 3.85
CA GLY A 106 -0.65 14.25 5.20
C GLY A 106 0.44 14.29 6.28
N ARG A 107 1.68 14.66 5.92
CA ARG A 107 2.84 14.79 6.81
C ARG A 107 3.23 16.25 6.97
N ASP A 108 4.10 16.54 7.94
CA ASP A 108 4.81 17.82 7.95
C ASP A 108 6.02 17.79 7.00
N GLU A 109 6.51 18.98 6.61
CA GLU A 109 7.60 19.09 5.65
C GLU A 109 8.92 18.49 6.18
N ALA A 110 9.19 18.64 7.48
CA ALA A 110 10.39 18.07 8.08
C ALA A 110 10.37 16.53 8.03
N GLN A 111 9.20 15.92 8.24
CA GLN A 111 9.03 14.47 8.07
C GLN A 111 9.17 14.06 6.60
N ALA A 112 8.57 14.79 5.67
CA ALA A 112 8.70 14.50 4.24
C ALA A 112 10.17 14.54 3.77
N ARG A 113 10.96 15.48 4.29
CA ARG A 113 12.40 15.56 4.02
C ARG A 113 13.19 14.41 4.63
N ARG A 114 12.88 14.02 5.86
CA ARG A 114 13.52 12.86 6.52
C ARG A 114 13.26 11.56 5.76
N ASP A 115 11.99 11.31 5.42
CA ASP A 115 11.59 10.11 4.70
C ASP A 115 12.23 10.04 3.31
N TYR A 116 12.36 11.19 2.64
CA TYR A 116 13.02 11.26 1.34
C TYR A 116 14.52 11.01 1.43
N ARG A 117 15.18 11.50 2.47
CA ARG A 117 16.60 11.24 2.73
C ARG A 117 16.83 9.75 2.99
N GLU A 118 16.05 9.15 3.88
CA GLU A 118 16.13 7.72 4.21
C GLU A 118 15.97 6.85 2.94
N TRP A 119 15.00 7.20 2.11
CA TRP A 119 14.82 6.56 0.81
C TRP A 119 16.07 6.68 -0.08
N ALA A 120 16.63 7.87 -0.20
CA ALA A 120 17.81 8.10 -1.05
C ALA A 120 19.03 7.30 -0.56
N GLU A 121 19.21 7.21 0.76
CA GLU A 121 20.26 6.40 1.38
C GLU A 121 20.08 4.90 1.09
N ASP A 122 18.84 4.40 1.19
CA ASP A 122 18.52 3.00 0.91
C ASP A 122 18.69 2.64 -0.57
N GLU A 123 18.24 3.50 -1.48
CA GLU A 123 18.40 3.30 -2.92
C GLU A 123 19.86 3.35 -3.36
N HIS A 124 20.67 4.26 -2.77
CA HIS A 124 22.09 4.30 -3.05
C HIS A 124 22.83 3.07 -2.52
N ARG A 125 22.43 2.56 -1.34
CA ARG A 125 22.95 1.29 -0.83
C ARG A 125 22.58 0.14 -1.75
N LEU A 126 21.32 0.09 -2.21
CA LEU A 126 20.87 -0.92 -3.17
C LEU A 126 21.69 -0.89 -4.46
N TRP A 127 21.98 0.32 -4.99
CA TRP A 127 22.83 0.49 -6.16
C TRP A 127 24.23 -0.10 -5.97
N ALA A 128 24.85 0.15 -4.81
CA ALA A 128 26.15 -0.40 -4.49
C ALA A 128 26.12 -1.94 -4.34
N ASP A 129 25.09 -2.48 -3.68
CA ASP A 129 24.95 -3.91 -3.45
C ASP A 129 24.61 -4.71 -4.72
N CYS A 130 23.95 -4.06 -5.70
CA CYS A 130 23.54 -4.66 -6.97
C CYS A 130 24.46 -4.31 -8.16
N ASN A 131 25.69 -3.84 -7.92
CA ASN A 131 26.66 -3.46 -8.96
C ASN A 131 26.12 -2.44 -9.98
N GLY A 132 25.23 -1.55 -9.56
CA GLY A 132 24.67 -0.50 -10.38
C GLY A 132 23.47 -0.88 -11.24
N GLU A 133 22.90 -2.06 -11.04
CA GLU A 133 21.71 -2.49 -11.80
C GLU A 133 20.40 -1.89 -11.27
N PHE A 134 20.32 -1.58 -9.97
CA PHE A 134 19.13 -1.05 -9.30
C PHE A 134 19.51 0.07 -8.34
N GLY A 135 18.53 0.92 -7.99
CA GLY A 135 18.74 2.04 -7.09
C GLY A 135 19.18 3.32 -7.81
N ILE A 136 19.81 4.24 -7.09
CA ILE A 136 20.33 5.51 -7.61
C ILE A 136 21.84 5.57 -7.48
N ASP A 137 22.51 6.13 -8.50
CA ASP A 137 23.96 6.28 -8.50
C ASP A 137 24.44 7.38 -7.53
N ALA A 138 25.77 7.55 -7.45
CA ALA A 138 26.38 8.51 -6.53
C ALA A 138 26.01 9.98 -6.84
N ASP A 139 25.86 10.33 -8.11
CA ASP A 139 25.53 11.70 -8.52
C ASP A 139 24.06 12.00 -8.23
N GLU A 140 23.17 11.07 -8.52
CA GLU A 140 21.74 11.18 -8.20
C GLU A 140 21.50 11.18 -6.69
N TYR A 141 22.24 10.36 -5.94
CA TYR A 141 22.22 10.37 -4.48
C TYR A 141 22.65 11.73 -3.91
N ALA A 142 23.80 12.27 -4.37
CA ALA A 142 24.29 13.56 -3.92
C ALA A 142 23.27 14.69 -4.22
N ALA A 143 22.64 14.65 -5.39
CA ALA A 143 21.59 15.60 -5.75
C ALA A 143 20.33 15.45 -4.88
N ALA A 144 19.95 14.23 -4.53
CA ALA A 144 18.80 13.95 -3.65
C ALA A 144 19.05 14.48 -2.24
N ILE A 145 20.23 14.21 -1.68
CA ILE A 145 20.61 14.72 -0.35
C ILE A 145 20.65 16.26 -0.31
N ALA A 146 21.31 16.86 -1.32
CA ALA A 146 21.36 18.33 -1.42
C ALA A 146 19.94 18.94 -1.45
N ARG A 147 19.02 18.34 -2.20
CA ARG A 147 17.62 18.76 -2.28
C ARG A 147 16.91 18.63 -0.93
N ALA A 148 17.13 17.52 -0.20
CA ALA A 148 16.56 17.33 1.13
C ALA A 148 17.08 18.34 2.16
N ASP A 149 18.33 18.82 1.99
CA ASP A 149 18.98 19.76 2.90
C ASP A 149 18.68 21.23 2.59
N MET A 150 18.26 21.55 1.37
CA MET A 150 17.89 22.92 1.03
C MET A 150 16.75 23.36 1.96
N ALA A 151 17.02 24.38 2.78
CA ALA A 151 16.00 25.04 3.59
C ALA A 151 14.90 25.56 2.65
N ALA A 152 13.64 25.52 3.12
CA ALA A 152 12.58 26.24 2.43
C ALA A 152 13.03 27.69 2.31
N GLU A 153 13.26 28.17 1.10
CA GLU A 153 13.46 29.61 0.90
C GLU A 153 12.16 30.30 1.33
N GLN A 154 12.26 31.04 2.42
CA GLN A 154 11.17 31.83 2.98
C GLN A 154 10.79 32.98 2.05
#